data_82ae1faad2dab5492409a1edc9c999e3
#
_entry.id   82ae1faad2dab5492409a1edc9c999e3
#
_cell.length_a   1.000
_cell.length_b   1.000
_cell.length_c   1.000
_cell.angle_alpha   90.00
_cell.angle_beta   90.00
_cell.angle_gamma   90.00
#
_symmetry.space_group_name_H-M   'P 1'
#
loop_
_entity.id
_entity.type
_entity.pdbx_description
1 polymer ?
#
loop_
_entity_poly.entity_id
_entity_poly.type
_entity_poly.pdbx_seq_one_letter_code
_entity_poly.pdbx_strand_id
1 'polypeptide(L)'
;MMLKALVVCALVAAATASPITTSVSKSRLFEAFKANYNKQYASAEEEATRAQIFADNLDFINKHNAEAARGLHSHTVGVNQFADLTNAEYRELYLSPYPAELLGRERNYVWLEAPEAGSVDWRQKGAVTPIKNQG
;
A
#
# COMPACT_ATOMS: atom_id res chain seq x y z
N MET A 1 39.06 -50.55 -23.90
CA MET A 1 38.48 -49.80 -22.75
C MET A 1 37.52 -48.79 -23.30
N MET A 2 36.23 -49.08 -23.19
CA MET A 2 35.15 -48.14 -23.66
C MET A 2 34.60 -47.37 -22.44
N LEU A 3 34.79 -46.05 -22.44
CA LEU A 3 34.28 -45.15 -21.44
C LEU A 3 32.82 -44.80 -21.81
N LYS A 4 31.84 -45.26 -21.03
CA LYS A 4 30.42 -44.91 -21.17
C LYS A 4 30.16 -43.57 -20.48
N ALA A 5 29.89 -42.53 -21.26
CA ALA A 5 29.45 -41.24 -20.75
C ALA A 5 27.97 -41.36 -20.32
N LEU A 6 27.73 -41.11 -19.03
CA LEU A 6 26.38 -41.06 -18.45
C LEU A 6 25.88 -39.62 -18.62
N VAL A 7 24.92 -39.43 -19.51
CA VAL A 7 24.22 -38.12 -19.64
C VAL A 7 23.11 -38.09 -18.59
N VAL A 8 23.28 -37.28 -17.55
CA VAL A 8 22.23 -36.99 -16.56
C VAL A 8 21.38 -35.83 -17.10
N CYS A 9 20.21 -36.14 -17.63
CA CYS A 9 19.19 -35.11 -17.93
C CYS A 9 18.53 -34.65 -16.63
N ALA A 10 18.91 -33.46 -16.15
CA ALA A 10 18.19 -32.78 -15.08
C ALA A 10 16.88 -32.18 -15.65
N LEU A 11 15.75 -32.83 -15.36
CA LEU A 11 14.42 -32.27 -15.58
C LEU A 11 14.19 -31.15 -14.59
N VAL A 12 14.33 -29.91 -15.05
CA VAL A 12 13.84 -28.72 -14.31
C VAL A 12 12.32 -28.67 -14.48
N ALA A 13 11.60 -29.15 -13.50
CA ALA A 13 10.15 -28.96 -13.42
C ALA A 13 9.88 -27.49 -13.08
N ALA A 14 9.60 -26.68 -14.09
CA ALA A 14 9.04 -25.36 -13.89
C ALA A 14 7.63 -25.53 -13.29
N ALA A 15 7.49 -25.29 -11.99
CA ALA A 15 6.19 -25.23 -11.33
C ALA A 15 5.46 -23.98 -11.85
N THR A 16 4.64 -24.17 -12.89
CA THR A 16 3.68 -23.16 -13.33
C THR A 16 2.60 -23.07 -12.25
N ALA A 17 2.67 -22.02 -11.40
CA ALA A 17 1.61 -21.74 -10.44
C ALA A 17 0.30 -21.52 -11.21
N SER A 18 -0.64 -22.44 -11.05
CA SER A 18 -1.93 -22.41 -11.73
C SER A 18 -2.71 -21.15 -11.30
N PRO A 19 -3.39 -20.45 -12.20
CA PRO A 19 -4.15 -19.22 -11.89
C PRO A 19 -5.23 -19.43 -10.80
N ILE A 20 -5.73 -20.66 -10.65
CA ILE A 20 -6.69 -21.06 -9.61
C ILE A 20 -6.11 -20.89 -8.19
N THR A 21 -4.84 -21.22 -7.99
CA THR A 21 -4.19 -21.11 -6.66
C THR A 21 -4.05 -19.65 -6.25
N THR A 22 -3.78 -18.76 -7.19
CA THR A 22 -3.65 -17.32 -6.95
C THR A 22 -5.00 -16.67 -6.59
N SER A 23 -6.08 -17.07 -7.25
CA SER A 23 -7.42 -16.53 -6.97
C SER A 23 -7.95 -16.97 -5.60
N VAL A 24 -7.77 -18.23 -5.23
CA VAL A 24 -8.12 -18.75 -3.89
C VAL A 24 -7.34 -18.04 -2.79
N SER A 25 -6.06 -17.72 -3.03
CA SER A 25 -5.24 -16.96 -2.09
C SER A 25 -5.78 -15.54 -1.88
N LYS A 26 -6.14 -14.83 -2.96
CA LYS A 26 -6.69 -13.46 -2.90
C LYS A 26 -8.03 -13.42 -2.17
N SER A 27 -8.91 -14.39 -2.41
CA SER A 27 -10.19 -14.51 -1.70
C SER A 27 -10.00 -14.66 -0.20
N ARG A 28 -9.07 -15.51 0.25
CA ARG A 28 -8.76 -15.66 1.68
C ARG A 28 -8.20 -14.36 2.29
N LEU A 29 -7.38 -13.64 1.55
CA LEU A 29 -6.85 -12.36 2.01
C LEU A 29 -7.94 -11.31 2.11
N PHE A 30 -8.92 -11.30 1.22
CA PHE A 30 -10.08 -10.43 1.29
C PHE A 30 -10.96 -10.75 2.50
N GLU A 31 -11.22 -12.04 2.82
CA GLU A 31 -11.93 -12.42 4.05
C GLU A 31 -11.19 -11.95 5.32
N ALA A 32 -9.88 -12.13 5.37
CA ALA A 32 -9.07 -11.62 6.46
C ALA A 32 -9.10 -10.09 6.55
N PHE A 33 -9.07 -9.40 5.42
CA PHE A 33 -9.22 -7.94 5.33
C PHE A 33 -10.56 -7.49 5.91
N LYS A 34 -11.67 -8.10 5.50
CA LYS A 34 -13.01 -7.80 6.04
C LYS A 34 -13.05 -7.95 7.56
N ALA A 35 -12.50 -9.05 8.07
CA ALA A 35 -12.45 -9.30 9.50
C ALA A 35 -11.61 -8.26 10.26
N ASN A 36 -10.41 -7.95 9.76
CA ASN A 36 -9.47 -7.04 10.42
C ASN A 36 -9.96 -5.59 10.46
N TYR A 37 -10.68 -5.15 9.42
CA TYR A 37 -11.16 -3.77 9.29
C TYR A 37 -12.68 -3.64 9.53
N ASN A 38 -13.32 -4.71 9.99
CA ASN A 38 -14.76 -4.77 10.27
C ASN A 38 -15.62 -4.29 9.08
N LYS A 39 -15.26 -4.73 7.86
CA LYS A 39 -15.95 -4.35 6.62
C LYS A 39 -17.26 -5.10 6.46
N GLN A 40 -18.30 -4.38 6.11
CA GLN A 40 -19.62 -4.91 5.78
C GLN A 40 -20.11 -4.21 4.52
N TYR A 41 -20.72 -4.97 3.61
CA TYR A 41 -21.24 -4.47 2.33
C TYR A 41 -22.75 -4.70 2.28
N ALA A 42 -23.46 -3.82 1.57
CA ALA A 42 -24.91 -3.83 1.56
C ALA A 42 -25.50 -4.98 0.72
N SER A 43 -24.74 -5.51 -0.25
CA SER A 43 -25.18 -6.61 -1.10
C SER A 43 -24.00 -7.52 -1.50
N ALA A 44 -24.34 -8.71 -2.02
CA ALA A 44 -23.33 -9.64 -2.56
C ALA A 44 -22.65 -9.08 -3.83
N GLU A 45 -23.36 -8.28 -4.62
CA GLU A 45 -22.81 -7.62 -5.80
C GLU A 45 -21.79 -6.55 -5.43
N GLU A 46 -22.09 -5.78 -4.39
CA GLU A 46 -21.14 -4.80 -3.84
C GLU A 46 -19.90 -5.52 -3.30
N GLU A 47 -20.10 -6.56 -2.50
CA GLU A 47 -19.01 -7.35 -1.95
C GLU A 47 -18.10 -7.92 -3.04
N ALA A 48 -18.67 -8.45 -4.13
CA ALA A 48 -17.91 -8.94 -5.27
C ALA A 48 -17.11 -7.84 -5.97
N THR A 49 -17.70 -6.63 -6.10
CA THR A 49 -17.00 -5.46 -6.65
C THR A 49 -15.82 -5.05 -5.75
N ARG A 50 -16.04 -4.99 -4.44
CA ARG A 50 -15.00 -4.66 -3.46
C ARG A 50 -13.88 -5.71 -3.43
N ALA A 51 -14.22 -6.99 -3.56
CA ALA A 51 -13.23 -8.05 -3.66
C ALA A 51 -12.33 -7.91 -4.90
N GLN A 52 -12.90 -7.48 -6.03
CA GLN A 52 -12.13 -7.23 -7.26
C GLN A 52 -11.18 -6.03 -7.08
N ILE A 53 -11.68 -4.91 -6.56
CA ILE A 53 -10.85 -3.72 -6.29
C ILE A 53 -9.71 -4.06 -5.31
N PHE A 54 -10.02 -4.81 -4.26
CA PHE A 54 -9.01 -5.28 -3.31
C PHE A 54 -7.94 -6.16 -4.00
N ALA A 55 -8.35 -7.06 -4.90
CA ALA A 55 -7.43 -7.91 -5.64
C ALA A 55 -6.50 -7.11 -6.54
N ASP A 56 -7.00 -6.07 -7.21
CA ASP A 56 -6.23 -5.18 -8.07
C ASP A 56 -5.23 -4.34 -7.25
N ASN A 57 -5.66 -3.81 -6.11
CA ASN A 57 -4.80 -3.09 -5.19
C ASN A 57 -3.71 -4.00 -4.59
N LEU A 58 -4.04 -5.26 -4.29
CA LEU A 58 -3.06 -6.24 -3.82
C LEU A 58 -1.99 -6.55 -4.87
N ASP A 59 -2.37 -6.64 -6.15
CA ASP A 59 -1.43 -6.82 -7.26
C ASP A 59 -0.50 -5.60 -7.39
N PHE A 60 -1.04 -4.38 -7.26
CA PHE A 60 -0.22 -3.17 -7.23
C PHE A 60 0.78 -3.20 -6.06
N ILE A 61 0.33 -3.53 -4.85
CA ILE A 61 1.19 -3.63 -3.65
C ILE A 61 2.32 -4.63 -3.89
N ASN A 62 2.00 -5.82 -4.39
CA ASN A 62 3.00 -6.85 -4.63
C ASN A 62 4.03 -6.44 -5.70
N LYS A 63 3.56 -5.83 -6.79
CA LYS A 63 4.43 -5.31 -7.85
C LYS A 63 5.35 -4.22 -7.31
N HIS A 64 4.79 -3.21 -6.64
CA HIS A 64 5.55 -2.10 -6.08
C HIS A 64 6.62 -2.59 -5.09
N ASN A 65 6.28 -3.50 -4.19
CA ASN A 65 7.21 -4.02 -3.20
C ASN A 65 8.31 -4.90 -3.83
N ALA A 66 8.00 -5.64 -4.89
CA ALA A 66 9.00 -6.36 -5.66
C ALA A 66 9.96 -5.40 -6.40
N GLU A 67 9.48 -4.26 -6.86
CA GLU A 67 10.30 -3.19 -7.45
C GLU A 67 11.14 -2.48 -6.38
N ALA A 68 10.58 -2.19 -5.20
CA ALA A 68 11.31 -1.63 -4.07
C ALA A 68 12.45 -2.56 -3.59
N ALA A 69 12.21 -3.87 -3.55
CA ALA A 69 13.26 -4.86 -3.23
C ALA A 69 14.43 -4.85 -4.22
N ARG A 70 14.23 -4.35 -5.45
CA ARG A 70 15.29 -4.16 -6.46
C ARG A 70 15.90 -2.75 -6.44
N GLY A 71 15.49 -1.91 -5.48
CA GLY A 71 15.98 -0.54 -5.33
C GLY A 71 15.36 0.48 -6.28
N LEU A 72 14.25 0.14 -6.97
CA LEU A 72 13.54 1.05 -7.88
C LEU A 72 12.66 2.06 -7.12
N HIS A 73 12.31 1.77 -5.89
CA HIS A 73 11.54 2.64 -5.01
C HIS A 73 12.21 2.73 -3.63
N SER A 74 12.12 3.89 -3.00
CA SER A 74 12.70 4.15 -1.67
C SER A 74 11.79 3.69 -0.50
N HIS A 75 10.59 3.19 -0.79
CA HIS A 75 9.60 2.81 0.21
C HIS A 75 8.83 1.57 -0.23
N THR A 76 8.17 0.92 0.70
CA THR A 76 7.20 -0.15 0.47
C THR A 76 5.80 0.32 0.80
N VAL A 77 4.80 -0.36 0.25
CA VAL A 77 3.37 -0.09 0.48
C VAL A 77 2.68 -1.34 1.04
N GLY A 78 1.53 -1.18 1.67
CA GLY A 78 0.82 -2.29 2.31
C GLY A 78 -0.69 -2.11 2.29
N VAL A 79 -1.39 -3.18 2.66
CA VAL A 79 -2.85 -3.18 2.82
C VAL A 79 -3.23 -2.30 4.02
N ASN A 80 -4.19 -1.41 3.83
CA ASN A 80 -4.79 -0.58 4.86
C ASN A 80 -6.32 -0.62 4.75
N GLN A 81 -7.01 0.11 5.62
CA GLN A 81 -8.49 0.16 5.65
C GLN A 81 -9.15 0.62 4.35
N PHE A 82 -8.42 1.19 3.40
CA PHE A 82 -8.93 1.71 2.13
C PHE A 82 -8.60 0.79 0.95
N ALA A 83 -8.08 -0.41 1.21
CA ALA A 83 -7.64 -1.31 0.14
C ALA A 83 -8.78 -1.88 -0.71
N ASP A 84 -10.04 -1.68 -0.32
CA ASP A 84 -11.27 -2.00 -1.04
C ASP A 84 -11.85 -0.82 -1.84
N LEU A 85 -11.12 0.30 -1.92
CA LEU A 85 -11.52 1.49 -2.68
C LEU A 85 -10.61 1.68 -3.89
N THR A 86 -11.20 2.20 -4.96
CA THR A 86 -10.43 2.76 -6.06
C THR A 86 -9.83 4.11 -5.66
N ASN A 87 -8.78 4.55 -6.37
CA ASN A 87 -8.22 5.89 -6.15
C ASN A 87 -9.24 7.01 -6.36
N ALA A 88 -10.16 6.85 -7.31
CA ALA A 88 -11.21 7.82 -7.58
C ALA A 88 -12.19 7.93 -6.40
N GLU A 89 -12.69 6.81 -5.90
CA GLU A 89 -13.57 6.76 -4.74
C GLU A 89 -12.88 7.34 -3.48
N TYR A 90 -11.61 6.96 -3.25
CA TYR A 90 -10.85 7.52 -2.12
C TYR A 90 -10.74 9.04 -2.20
N ARG A 91 -10.47 9.57 -3.39
CA ARG A 91 -10.37 11.02 -3.61
C ARG A 91 -11.69 11.74 -3.37
N GLU A 92 -12.78 11.15 -3.82
CA GLU A 92 -14.12 11.72 -3.63
C GLU A 92 -14.55 11.72 -2.17
N LEU A 93 -14.30 10.61 -1.44
CA LEU A 93 -14.76 10.44 -0.07
C LEU A 93 -13.89 11.16 0.97
N TYR A 94 -12.57 11.25 0.74
CA TYR A 94 -11.62 11.68 1.77
C TYR A 94 -10.80 12.91 1.41
N LEU A 95 -10.75 13.31 0.14
CA LEU A 95 -10.02 14.50 -0.27
C LEU A 95 -10.99 15.62 -0.62
N SER A 96 -11.10 16.59 0.27
CA SER A 96 -11.83 17.82 -0.06
C SER A 96 -11.14 18.56 -1.20
N PRO A 97 -11.89 19.16 -2.14
CA PRO A 97 -11.31 20.07 -3.13
C PRO A 97 -10.50 21.15 -2.43
N TYR A 98 -9.26 21.38 -2.88
CA TYR A 98 -8.46 22.46 -2.35
C TYR A 98 -9.14 23.79 -2.72
N PRO A 99 -9.49 24.67 -1.73
CA PRO A 99 -10.17 25.91 -2.02
C PRO A 99 -9.34 26.77 -2.97
N ALA A 100 -9.92 27.15 -4.12
CA ALA A 100 -9.20 27.92 -5.14
C ALA A 100 -8.69 29.27 -4.61
N GLU A 101 -9.36 29.82 -3.58
CA GLU A 101 -8.98 31.06 -2.92
C GLU A 101 -7.64 30.96 -2.15
N LEU A 102 -7.20 29.74 -1.84
CA LEU A 102 -5.90 29.48 -1.21
C LEU A 102 -4.78 29.26 -2.21
N LEU A 103 -5.14 29.06 -3.50
CA LEU A 103 -4.16 28.99 -4.59
C LEU A 103 -3.64 30.42 -4.86
N GLY A 104 -2.37 30.64 -4.63
CA GLY A 104 -1.73 31.94 -4.87
C GLY A 104 -1.68 32.87 -3.67
N ARG A 105 -2.17 32.48 -2.49
CA ARG A 105 -1.85 33.19 -1.27
C ARG A 105 -0.35 33.12 -1.02
N GLU A 106 0.32 34.26 -1.16
CA GLU A 106 1.69 34.39 -0.69
C GLU A 106 1.69 34.11 0.82
N ARG A 107 2.40 33.06 1.23
CA ARG A 107 2.64 32.80 2.64
C ARG A 107 3.76 33.72 3.08
N ASN A 108 3.40 34.82 3.78
CA ASN A 108 4.38 35.66 4.43
C ASN A 108 5.00 34.85 5.58
N TYR A 109 6.09 34.17 5.30
CA TYR A 109 6.91 33.56 6.34
C TYR A 109 7.75 34.66 6.98
N VAL A 110 7.45 34.97 8.22
CA VAL A 110 8.37 35.77 9.05
C VAL A 110 9.43 34.78 9.56
N TRP A 111 10.60 34.84 8.97
CA TRP A 111 11.76 34.14 9.52
C TRP A 111 12.19 34.88 10.78
N LEU A 112 11.93 34.27 11.93
CA LEU A 112 12.54 34.74 13.16
C LEU A 112 13.98 34.22 13.17
N GLU A 113 14.95 35.12 13.21
CA GLU A 113 16.34 34.75 13.49
C GLU A 113 16.36 34.12 14.89
N ALA A 114 16.42 32.82 14.94
CA ALA A 114 16.62 32.11 16.18
C ALA A 114 18.14 32.08 16.46
N PRO A 115 18.58 32.37 17.69
CA PRO A 115 19.95 32.12 18.06
C PRO A 115 20.28 30.66 17.80
N GLU A 116 21.50 30.36 17.34
CA GLU A 116 21.98 28.99 17.12
C GLU A 116 21.81 28.17 18.40
N ALA A 117 20.66 27.57 18.54
CA ALA A 117 20.38 26.64 19.62
C ALA A 117 20.83 25.25 19.19
N GLY A 118 21.50 24.52 20.06
CA GLY A 118 21.77 23.10 19.85
C GLY A 118 20.48 22.32 19.55
N SER A 119 20.60 21.09 19.11
CA SER A 119 19.45 20.24 18.77
C SER A 119 18.37 20.25 19.87
N VAL A 120 17.12 20.56 19.50
CA VAL A 120 15.99 20.62 20.42
C VAL A 120 14.92 19.61 19.98
N ASP A 121 14.57 18.70 20.89
CA ASP A 121 13.41 17.82 20.69
C ASP A 121 12.16 18.42 21.37
N TRP A 122 11.29 19.00 20.57
CA TRP A 122 10.05 19.62 21.04
C TRP A 122 9.07 18.62 21.66
N ARG A 123 9.18 17.31 21.34
CA ARG A 123 8.34 16.27 21.95
C ARG A 123 8.67 16.10 23.43
N GLN A 124 9.95 16.13 23.77
CA GLN A 124 10.40 16.07 25.16
C GLN A 124 9.99 17.29 25.97
N LYS A 125 9.77 18.42 25.29
CA LYS A 125 9.27 19.66 25.91
C LYS A 125 7.75 19.75 25.98
N GLY A 126 7.03 18.71 25.56
CA GLY A 126 5.57 18.70 25.57
C GLY A 126 4.89 19.63 24.55
N ALA A 127 5.65 20.18 23.61
CA ALA A 127 5.12 21.11 22.59
C ALA A 127 4.50 20.40 21.38
N VAL A 128 4.57 19.08 21.31
CA VAL A 128 4.02 18.26 20.21
C VAL A 128 2.91 17.38 20.76
N THR A 129 1.72 17.49 20.17
CA THR A 129 0.59 16.63 20.53
C THR A 129 0.79 15.20 19.98
N PRO A 130 0.13 14.19 20.57
CA PRO A 130 0.10 12.84 20.00
C PRO A 130 -0.42 12.84 18.55
N ILE A 131 0.03 11.87 17.76
CA ILE A 131 -0.45 11.67 16.40
C ILE A 131 -1.95 11.37 16.44
N LYS A 132 -2.73 12.09 15.64
CA LYS A 132 -4.17 11.95 15.54
C LYS A 132 -4.52 11.27 14.21
N ASN A 133 -5.48 10.33 14.28
CA ASN A 133 -6.11 9.82 13.07
C ASN A 133 -7.13 10.87 12.60
N GLN A 134 -7.10 11.23 11.34
CA GLN A 134 -8.00 12.24 10.76
C GLN A 134 -9.11 11.63 9.89
N GLY A 135 -9.32 10.33 10.03
CA GLY A 135 -10.34 9.60 9.27
C GLY A 135 -9.80 8.76 8.15
#